data_762fabc8241224ba8d6110486eff078a
#
_entry.id   762fabc8241224ba8d6110486eff078a
#
_cell.length_a   1.000
_cell.length_b   1.000
_cell.length_c   1.000
_cell.angle_alpha   90.00
_cell.angle_beta   90.00
_cell.angle_gamma   90.00
#
_symmetry.space_group_name_H-M   'P 1'
#
loop_
_entity.id
_entity.type
_entity.pdbx_description
1 polymer ?
#
loop_
_entity_poly.entity_id
_entity_poly.type
_entity_poly.pdbx_seq_one_letter_code
_entity_poly.pdbx_strand_id
1 'polypeptide(L)'
;VNGNGQSQQKEDAMKIKSREVNGVTVLDVSGEMYGGPENMELVNAVTELAKEKKLDLLINLSKVKWISSTGLGILVSARSRYSKEGGVVKLCNPNSRVLDILTVTRLNMIFDVYPSEAEAIGSFAK
;
A
#
# COMPACT_ATOMS: atom_id res chain seq x y z
N VAL A 1 -20.91 -13.22 21.98
CA VAL A 1 -20.76 -14.48 21.30
C VAL A 1 -20.16 -14.26 19.93
N ASN A 2 -20.99 -13.73 19.09
CA ASN A 2 -20.58 -13.45 17.73
C ASN A 2 -19.57 -12.34 17.66
N GLY A 3 -19.56 -11.49 18.65
CA GLY A 3 -18.67 -10.36 18.67
C GLY A 3 -17.22 -10.75 18.73
N ASN A 4 -16.88 -11.88 19.36
CA ASN A 4 -15.49 -12.27 19.49
C ASN A 4 -14.86 -12.62 18.16
N GLY A 5 -15.56 -13.37 17.34
CA GLY A 5 -15.04 -13.72 16.02
C GLY A 5 -14.93 -12.49 15.12
N GLN A 6 -15.94 -11.64 15.21
CA GLN A 6 -15.92 -10.42 14.42
C GLN A 6 -14.83 -9.48 14.87
N SER A 7 -14.56 -9.40 16.17
CA SER A 7 -13.50 -8.55 16.69
C SER A 7 -12.14 -9.03 16.18
N GLN A 8 -11.91 -10.33 16.16
CA GLN A 8 -10.65 -10.86 15.64
C GLN A 8 -10.48 -10.56 14.16
N GLN A 9 -11.58 -10.69 13.39
CA GLN A 9 -11.53 -10.35 11.98
C GLN A 9 -11.22 -8.89 11.76
N LYS A 10 -11.77 -8.02 12.60
CA LYS A 10 -11.47 -6.59 12.52
C LYS A 10 -10.02 -6.30 12.85
N GLU A 11 -9.46 -7.02 13.81
CA GLU A 11 -8.06 -6.82 14.18
C GLU A 11 -7.12 -7.20 13.04
N ASP A 12 -7.49 -8.22 12.27
CA ASP A 12 -6.69 -8.68 11.14
C ASP A 12 -7.04 -7.98 9.84
N ALA A 13 -8.12 -7.22 9.83
CA ALA A 13 -8.55 -6.51 8.63
C ALA A 13 -7.54 -5.42 8.29
N MET A 14 -7.45 -5.12 7.00
CA MET A 14 -6.58 -4.06 6.52
C MET A 14 -7.05 -2.71 7.05
N LYS A 15 -6.09 -1.91 7.50
CA LYS A 15 -6.35 -0.53 7.94
C LYS A 15 -5.38 0.38 7.22
N ILE A 16 -5.84 1.60 6.94
CA ILE A 16 -5.04 2.59 6.23
C ILE A 16 -5.06 3.89 6.99
N LYS A 17 -3.86 4.47 7.19
CA LYS A 17 -3.71 5.81 7.75
C LYS A 17 -2.88 6.64 6.80
N SER A 18 -3.27 7.88 6.63
CA SER A 18 -2.58 8.81 5.74
C SER A 18 -1.81 9.85 6.55
N ARG A 19 -0.60 10.15 6.12
CA ARG A 19 0.19 11.24 6.71
C ARG A 19 1.08 11.83 5.63
N GLU A 20 1.64 13.00 5.92
CA GLU A 20 2.49 13.69 4.94
C GLU A 20 3.89 13.85 5.49
N VAL A 21 4.89 13.52 4.67
CA VAL A 21 6.30 13.64 5.04
C VAL A 21 7.04 14.27 3.87
N ASN A 22 7.57 15.48 4.06
CA ASN A 22 8.38 16.17 3.04
C ASN A 22 7.70 16.25 1.68
N GLY A 23 6.40 16.53 1.68
CA GLY A 23 5.64 16.65 0.44
C GLY A 23 5.19 15.34 -0.16
N VAL A 24 5.53 14.22 0.47
CA VAL A 24 5.10 12.89 0.03
C VAL A 24 3.94 12.44 0.91
N THR A 25 2.88 11.95 0.29
CA THR A 25 1.78 11.34 1.04
C THR A 25 2.15 9.90 1.35
N VAL A 26 2.13 9.54 2.63
CA VAL A 26 2.44 8.20 3.07
C VAL A 26 1.16 7.52 3.53
N LEU A 27 0.87 6.36 2.95
CA LEU A 27 -0.23 5.52 3.41
C LEU A 27 0.36 4.38 4.22
N ASP A 28 0.09 4.40 5.53
CA ASP A 28 0.48 3.30 6.40
C ASP A 28 -0.61 2.25 6.35
N VAL A 29 -0.31 1.11 5.75
CA VAL A 29 -1.24 0.01 5.59
C VAL A 29 -0.88 -1.06 6.60
N SER A 30 -1.87 -1.60 7.30
CA SER A 30 -1.62 -2.67 8.27
C SER A 30 -2.64 -3.78 8.07
N GLY A 31 -2.29 -4.98 8.57
CA GLY A 31 -3.16 -6.13 8.51
C GLY A 31 -2.83 -7.06 7.36
N GLU A 32 -3.85 -7.73 6.85
CA GLU A 32 -3.69 -8.72 5.79
C GLU A 32 -4.44 -8.27 4.55
N MET A 33 -3.78 -8.36 3.41
CA MET A 33 -4.36 -7.93 2.14
C MET A 33 -4.85 -9.14 1.37
N TYR A 34 -6.09 -9.51 1.60
CA TYR A 34 -6.71 -10.66 0.93
C TYR A 34 -7.46 -10.28 -0.34
N GLY A 35 -7.73 -9.00 -0.53
CA GLY A 35 -8.49 -8.57 -1.70
C GLY A 35 -9.99 -8.54 -1.47
N GLY A 36 -10.44 -8.62 -0.21
CA GLY A 36 -11.85 -8.48 0.13
C GLY A 36 -12.31 -7.03 0.05
N PRO A 37 -13.57 -6.77 0.42
CA PRO A 37 -14.12 -5.40 0.30
C PRO A 37 -13.30 -4.34 1.02
N GLU A 38 -12.70 -4.65 2.18
CA GLU A 38 -11.88 -3.69 2.89
C GLU A 38 -10.67 -3.26 2.09
N ASN A 39 -10.17 -4.14 1.24
CA ASN A 39 -8.98 -3.81 0.46
C ASN A 39 -9.27 -2.80 -0.64
N MET A 40 -10.53 -2.67 -1.02
CA MET A 40 -10.90 -1.64 -1.99
C MET A 40 -10.76 -0.24 -1.41
N GLU A 41 -10.67 -0.13 -0.09
CA GLU A 41 -10.41 1.17 0.54
C GLU A 41 -9.07 1.73 0.10
N LEU A 42 -8.10 0.86 -0.20
CA LEU A 42 -6.81 1.33 -0.69
C LEU A 42 -6.97 2.00 -2.05
N VAL A 43 -7.72 1.37 -2.96
CA VAL A 43 -7.97 1.95 -4.28
C VAL A 43 -8.73 3.26 -4.15
N ASN A 44 -9.72 3.30 -3.25
CA ASN A 44 -10.51 4.51 -3.04
C ASN A 44 -9.65 5.63 -2.45
N ALA A 45 -8.78 5.32 -1.49
CA ALA A 45 -7.89 6.30 -0.89
C ALA A 45 -6.96 6.89 -1.94
N VAL A 46 -6.39 6.04 -2.78
CA VAL A 46 -5.47 6.48 -3.84
C VAL A 46 -6.21 7.35 -4.84
N THR A 47 -7.44 6.97 -5.18
CA THR A 47 -8.26 7.74 -6.11
C THR A 47 -8.52 9.16 -5.57
N GLU A 48 -8.84 9.26 -4.27
CA GLU A 48 -9.08 10.57 -3.66
C GLU A 48 -7.82 11.42 -3.64
N LEU A 49 -6.67 10.81 -3.33
CA LEU A 49 -5.41 11.55 -3.32
C LEU A 49 -5.06 12.07 -4.72
N ALA A 50 -5.34 11.28 -5.73
CA ALA A 50 -5.09 11.72 -7.12
C ALA A 50 -5.97 12.93 -7.46
N LYS A 51 -7.23 12.92 -7.01
CA LYS A 51 -8.13 14.06 -7.23
C LYS A 51 -7.62 15.31 -6.54
N GLU A 52 -6.94 15.16 -5.40
CA GLU A 52 -6.38 16.27 -4.65
C GLU A 52 -5.03 16.72 -5.21
N LYS A 53 -4.57 16.12 -6.29
CA LYS A 53 -3.29 16.43 -6.94
C LYS A 53 -2.09 16.14 -6.05
N LYS A 54 -2.21 15.17 -5.16
CA LYS A 54 -1.10 14.70 -4.34
C LYS A 54 -0.42 13.56 -5.10
N LEU A 55 0.57 13.90 -5.91
CA LEU A 55 1.09 13.00 -6.92
C LEU A 55 2.30 12.16 -6.49
N ASP A 56 2.84 12.38 -5.31
CA ASP A 56 3.91 11.55 -4.76
C ASP A 56 3.35 10.71 -3.63
N LEU A 57 3.25 9.40 -3.85
CA LEU A 57 2.61 8.49 -2.90
C LEU A 57 3.57 7.38 -2.51
N LEU A 58 3.71 7.18 -1.22
CA LEU A 58 4.49 6.08 -0.66
C LEU A 58 3.56 5.19 0.15
N ILE A 59 3.53 3.90 -0.17
CA ILE A 59 2.75 2.93 0.60
C ILE A 59 3.71 2.18 1.51
N ASN A 60 3.52 2.35 2.82
CA ASN A 60 4.36 1.73 3.83
C ASN A 60 3.74 0.38 4.21
N LEU A 61 4.48 -0.68 3.94
CA LEU A 61 4.02 -2.05 4.13
C LEU A 61 4.55 -2.70 5.41
N SER A 62 5.17 -1.91 6.29
CA SER A 62 5.83 -2.47 7.48
C SER A 62 4.88 -3.26 8.39
N LYS A 63 3.60 -2.93 8.36
CA LYS A 63 2.60 -3.60 9.21
C LYS A 63 1.67 -4.50 8.41
N VAL A 64 1.98 -4.75 7.15
CA VAL A 64 1.24 -5.71 6.34
C VAL A 64 1.85 -7.09 6.58
N LYS A 65 1.05 -7.99 7.12
CA LYS A 65 1.53 -9.32 7.48
C LYS A 65 1.64 -10.23 6.27
N TRP A 66 0.72 -10.11 5.34
CA TRP A 66 0.64 -11.02 4.21
C TRP A 66 -0.22 -10.42 3.10
N ILE A 67 0.07 -10.79 1.86
CA ILE A 67 -0.68 -10.33 0.70
C ILE A 67 -1.03 -11.53 -0.17
N SER A 68 -2.31 -11.65 -0.53
CA SER A 68 -2.75 -12.66 -1.49
C SER A 68 -2.54 -12.17 -2.92
N SER A 69 -2.70 -13.07 -3.89
CA SER A 69 -2.63 -12.67 -5.29
C SER A 69 -3.70 -11.62 -5.63
N THR A 70 -4.88 -11.72 -5.00
CA THR A 70 -5.92 -10.72 -5.18
C THR A 70 -5.48 -9.38 -4.56
N GLY A 71 -4.84 -9.43 -3.40
CA GLY A 71 -4.29 -8.23 -2.77
C GLY A 71 -3.23 -7.56 -3.62
N LEU A 72 -2.40 -8.36 -4.29
CA LEU A 72 -1.42 -7.82 -5.23
C LEU A 72 -2.12 -7.07 -6.37
N GLY A 73 -3.24 -7.62 -6.85
CA GLY A 73 -4.04 -6.95 -7.88
C GLY A 73 -4.55 -5.60 -7.40
N ILE A 74 -4.89 -5.49 -6.12
CA ILE A 74 -5.31 -4.22 -5.54
C ILE A 74 -4.18 -3.19 -5.59
N LEU A 75 -2.95 -3.61 -5.26
CA LEU A 75 -1.80 -2.70 -5.35
C LEU A 75 -1.57 -2.24 -6.77
N VAL A 76 -1.66 -3.15 -7.73
CA VAL A 76 -1.47 -2.81 -9.14
C VAL A 76 -2.56 -1.85 -9.60
N SER A 77 -3.81 -2.08 -9.17
CA SER A 77 -4.91 -1.18 -9.52
C SER A 77 -4.70 0.21 -8.96
N ALA A 78 -4.21 0.29 -7.72
CA ALA A 78 -3.94 1.58 -7.10
C ALA A 78 -2.87 2.33 -7.89
N ARG A 79 -1.79 1.65 -8.25
CA ARG A 79 -0.72 2.25 -9.04
C ARG A 79 -1.24 2.73 -10.40
N SER A 80 -2.03 1.89 -11.05
CA SER A 80 -2.55 2.22 -12.37
C SER A 80 -3.40 3.48 -12.33
N ARG A 81 -4.28 3.59 -11.34
CA ARG A 81 -5.12 4.77 -11.20
C ARG A 81 -4.28 6.03 -10.95
N TYR A 82 -3.30 5.91 -10.07
CA TYR A 82 -2.47 7.04 -9.71
C TYR A 82 -1.61 7.49 -10.91
N SER A 83 -1.09 6.52 -11.66
CA SER A 83 -0.27 6.81 -12.84
C SER A 83 -1.04 7.58 -13.90
N LYS A 84 -2.33 7.29 -14.05
CA LYS A 84 -3.16 7.99 -15.03
C LYS A 84 -3.26 9.47 -14.74
N GLU A 85 -3.11 9.85 -13.48
CA GLU A 85 -3.17 11.25 -13.09
C GLU A 85 -1.78 11.88 -13.03
N GLY A 86 -0.76 11.16 -13.49
CA GLY A 86 0.61 11.66 -13.47
C GLY A 86 1.34 11.40 -12.16
N GLY A 87 0.78 10.57 -11.30
CA GLY A 87 1.36 10.32 -10.00
C GLY A 87 2.35 9.17 -10.00
N VAL A 88 3.17 9.12 -8.96
CA VAL A 88 4.18 8.09 -8.76
C VAL A 88 3.88 7.38 -7.45
N VAL A 89 3.85 6.04 -7.48
CA VAL A 89 3.62 5.22 -6.29
C VAL A 89 4.86 4.37 -6.03
N LYS A 90 5.36 4.44 -4.81
CA LYS A 90 6.49 3.62 -4.37
C LYS A 90 6.10 2.85 -3.12
N LEU A 91 6.84 1.79 -2.83
CA LEU A 91 6.57 0.94 -1.66
C LEU A 91 7.78 0.95 -0.74
N CYS A 92 7.55 0.78 0.56
CA CYS A 92 8.67 0.65 1.49
C CYS A 92 8.34 -0.34 2.60
N ASN A 93 9.39 -0.86 3.21
CA ASN A 93 9.36 -1.69 4.41
C ASN A 93 8.56 -2.98 4.29
N PRO A 94 8.61 -3.72 3.17
CA PRO A 94 7.93 -5.01 3.15
C PRO A 94 8.67 -5.98 4.09
N ASN A 95 7.93 -6.81 4.82
CA ASN A 95 8.58 -7.88 5.56
C ASN A 95 9.08 -8.93 4.55
N SER A 96 9.82 -9.93 5.03
CA SER A 96 10.44 -10.89 4.12
C SER A 96 9.42 -11.68 3.31
N ARG A 97 8.28 -12.02 3.90
CA ARG A 97 7.23 -12.75 3.19
C ARG A 97 6.61 -11.92 2.07
N VAL A 98 6.31 -10.65 2.37
CA VAL A 98 5.75 -9.74 1.39
C VAL A 98 6.76 -9.46 0.28
N LEU A 99 8.02 -9.26 0.65
CA LEU A 99 9.07 -9.02 -0.34
C LEU A 99 9.24 -10.23 -1.26
N ASP A 100 9.18 -11.44 -0.71
CA ASP A 100 9.29 -12.65 -1.52
C ASP A 100 8.14 -12.73 -2.53
N ILE A 101 6.93 -12.41 -2.08
CA ILE A 101 5.77 -12.41 -2.98
C ILE A 101 5.95 -11.38 -4.09
N LEU A 102 6.40 -10.19 -3.75
CA LEU A 102 6.64 -9.15 -4.75
C LEU A 102 7.71 -9.59 -5.76
N THR A 103 8.74 -10.28 -5.29
CA THR A 103 9.83 -10.72 -6.14
C THR A 103 9.39 -11.86 -7.05
N VAL A 104 8.72 -12.87 -6.51
CA VAL A 104 8.28 -14.03 -7.28
C VAL A 104 7.27 -13.64 -8.35
N THR A 105 6.40 -12.69 -8.04
CA THR A 105 5.41 -12.20 -9.00
C THR A 105 5.96 -11.13 -9.93
N ARG A 106 7.22 -10.73 -9.75
CA ARG A 106 7.90 -9.70 -10.53
C ARG A 106 7.28 -8.32 -10.39
N LEU A 107 6.49 -8.09 -9.35
CA LEU A 107 5.94 -6.77 -9.10
C LEU A 107 7.00 -5.78 -8.67
N ASN A 108 8.15 -6.26 -8.20
CA ASN A 108 9.29 -5.40 -7.92
C ASN A 108 9.89 -4.78 -9.20
N MET A 109 9.48 -5.25 -10.36
CA MET A 109 9.85 -4.62 -11.64
C MET A 109 8.92 -3.47 -11.99
N ILE A 110 7.74 -3.44 -11.40
CA ILE A 110 6.73 -2.40 -11.64
C ILE A 110 6.80 -1.34 -10.57
N PHE A 111 6.96 -1.75 -9.32
CA PHE A 111 7.06 -0.85 -8.18
C PHE A 111 8.51 -0.67 -7.77
N ASP A 112 8.88 0.55 -7.42
CA ASP A 112 10.14 0.81 -6.72
C ASP A 112 9.91 0.44 -5.25
N VAL A 113 10.68 -0.52 -4.75
CA VAL A 113 10.54 -1.03 -3.39
C VAL A 113 11.79 -0.67 -2.60
N TYR A 114 11.60 -0.04 -1.45
CA TYR A 114 12.70 0.43 -0.62
C TYR A 114 12.68 -0.28 0.74
N PRO A 115 13.85 -0.56 1.30
CA PRO A 115 13.90 -1.24 2.61
C PRO A 115 13.50 -0.34 3.77
N SER A 116 13.50 0.98 3.59
CA SER A 116 13.14 1.91 4.65
C SER A 116 12.32 3.06 4.10
N GLU A 117 11.55 3.67 4.99
CA GLU A 117 10.77 4.85 4.63
C GLU A 117 11.69 6.03 4.27
N ALA A 118 12.80 6.20 5.03
CA ALA A 118 13.72 7.30 4.77
C ALA A 118 14.29 7.24 3.37
N GLU A 119 14.70 6.05 2.92
CA GLU A 119 15.23 5.88 1.57
C GLU A 119 14.16 6.16 0.52
N ALA A 120 12.94 5.66 0.78
CA ALA A 120 11.84 5.87 -0.15
C ALA A 120 11.49 7.35 -0.28
N ILE A 121 11.38 8.05 0.84
CA ILE A 121 11.07 9.49 0.84
C ILE A 121 12.17 10.23 0.07
N GLY A 122 13.43 9.89 0.35
CA GLY A 122 14.56 10.53 -0.34
C GLY A 122 14.52 10.32 -1.85
N SER A 123 13.99 9.19 -2.31
CA SER A 123 13.94 8.90 -3.72
C SER A 123 12.95 9.78 -4.50
N PHE A 124 11.98 10.38 -3.80
CA PHE A 124 11.06 11.34 -4.43
C PHE A 124 11.69 12.71 -4.60
N ALA A 125 12.67 13.03 -3.77
CA ALA A 125 13.36 14.33 -3.86
C ALA A 125 14.27 14.33 -5.09
N LYS A 126 14.28 15.42 -5.78
CA LYS A 126 15.10 15.56 -6.99
C LYS A 126 16.15 16.61 -6.81
#